data_86a8f1b6fcacba743462ad2d80727861
#
_entry.id   86a8f1b6fcacba743462ad2d80727861
#
_cell.length_a   1.000
_cell.length_b   1.000
_cell.length_c   1.000
_cell.angle_alpha   90.00
_cell.angle_beta   90.00
_cell.angle_gamma   90.00
#
_symmetry.space_group_name_H-M   'P 1'
#
loop_
_entity.id
_entity.type
_entity.pdbx_description
1 polymer ?
#
loop_
_entity_poly.entity_id
_entity_poly.type
_entity_poly.pdbx_seq_one_letter_code
_entity_poly.pdbx_strand_id
1 'polypeptide(L)'
;MVIRSIETLISCGITRIVIGTGFGKEAYEALAGKYPGIECEFSPRYAETNSMYTLYNCRNIIGDDDFLLLESDIIYNSAAIEELLENKHPDIMLITPVTKFQDQYYVAHDEAGMLVNCSTDKSAIDAQGELVGIHKLSSAFYKRMCLDYASKVDALPKLGYEYELLHMSQNLIPLYVLNSRKAKWYEIDDESDLLYAEKNVVPFLN
;
A
#
# COMPACT_ATOMS: atom_id res chain seq x y z
N MET A 1 9.41 10.73 6.53
CA MET A 1 8.48 9.62 6.33
C MET A 1 9.21 8.35 5.91
N VAL A 2 9.77 8.25 4.71
CA VAL A 2 10.36 7.01 4.17
C VAL A 2 11.42 6.35 5.05
N ILE A 3 12.32 7.11 5.69
CA ILE A 3 13.32 6.55 6.62
C ILE A 3 12.65 5.85 7.80
N ARG A 4 11.62 6.46 8.40
CA ARG A 4 10.86 5.83 9.48
C ARG A 4 10.17 4.54 9.02
N SER A 5 9.57 4.55 7.82
CA SER A 5 8.95 3.35 7.24
C SER A 5 9.99 2.22 7.07
N ILE A 6 11.16 2.53 6.52
CA ILE A 6 12.27 1.58 6.38
C ILE A 6 12.68 0.99 7.75
N GLU A 7 12.89 1.85 8.75
CA GLU A 7 13.30 1.42 10.09
C GLU A 7 12.22 0.56 10.78
N THR A 8 10.94 0.92 10.62
CA THR A 8 9.82 0.11 11.12
C THR A 8 9.77 -1.27 10.45
N LEU A 9 9.90 -1.32 9.11
CA LEU A 9 9.95 -2.59 8.38
C LEU A 9 11.12 -3.48 8.82
N ILE A 10 12.32 -2.91 8.95
CA ILE A 10 13.49 -3.64 9.43
C ILE A 10 13.25 -4.18 10.85
N SER A 11 12.66 -3.39 11.75
CA SER A 11 12.34 -3.83 13.11
C SER A 11 11.34 -4.99 13.16
N CYS A 12 10.44 -5.08 12.17
CA CYS A 12 9.51 -6.19 11.97
C CYS A 12 10.13 -7.40 11.24
N GLY A 13 11.44 -7.38 10.97
CA GLY A 13 12.16 -8.51 10.35
C GLY A 13 12.16 -8.50 8.82
N ILE A 14 11.70 -7.45 8.17
CA ILE A 14 11.79 -7.31 6.71
C ILE A 14 13.23 -7.01 6.32
N THR A 15 13.81 -7.84 5.48
CA THR A 15 15.23 -7.76 5.10
C THR A 15 15.46 -7.23 3.69
N ARG A 16 14.41 -7.20 2.85
CA ARG A 16 14.46 -6.71 1.48
C ARG A 16 13.33 -5.71 1.24
N ILE A 17 13.67 -4.53 0.72
CA ILE A 17 12.73 -3.45 0.44
C ILE A 17 12.96 -2.97 -0.99
N VAL A 18 11.93 -3.04 -1.81
CA VAL A 18 11.94 -2.49 -3.17
C VAL A 18 11.18 -1.17 -3.18
N ILE A 19 11.80 -0.11 -3.64
CA ILE A 19 11.20 1.22 -3.77
C ILE A 19 10.97 1.52 -5.25
N GLY A 20 9.71 1.59 -5.65
CA GLY A 20 9.33 2.13 -6.97
C GLY A 20 9.53 3.64 -6.99
N THR A 21 10.42 4.13 -7.84
CA THR A 21 10.82 5.53 -7.86
C THR A 21 10.35 6.27 -9.11
N GLY A 22 10.22 7.59 -8.99
CA GLY A 22 9.86 8.49 -10.08
C GLY A 22 10.58 9.83 -9.95
N PHE A 23 9.82 10.88 -9.63
CA PHE A 23 10.40 12.20 -9.35
C PHE A 23 11.34 12.14 -8.13
N GLY A 24 12.51 12.76 -8.23
CA GLY A 24 13.48 12.83 -7.14
C GLY A 24 14.11 11.47 -6.76
N LYS A 25 14.19 10.53 -7.69
CA LYS A 25 14.71 9.17 -7.49
C LYS A 25 16.09 9.13 -6.80
N GLU A 26 16.93 10.13 -7.03
CA GLU A 26 18.30 10.22 -6.48
C GLU A 26 18.31 10.22 -4.95
N ALA A 27 17.27 10.77 -4.32
CA ALA A 27 17.11 10.74 -2.87
C ALA A 27 16.87 9.32 -2.34
N TYR A 28 16.10 8.51 -3.06
CA TYR A 28 15.83 7.11 -2.72
C TYR A 28 17.01 6.20 -3.03
N GLU A 29 17.71 6.43 -4.16
CA GLU A 29 18.95 5.73 -4.51
C GLU A 29 20.04 5.97 -3.45
N ALA A 30 20.11 7.18 -2.88
CA ALA A 30 21.00 7.49 -1.76
C ALA A 30 20.64 6.72 -0.47
N LEU A 31 19.37 6.37 -0.24
CA LEU A 31 18.96 5.52 0.88
C LEU A 31 19.40 4.07 0.66
N ALA A 32 19.30 3.55 -0.57
CA ALA A 32 19.81 2.21 -0.89
C ALA A 32 21.31 2.05 -0.57
N GLY A 33 22.10 3.14 -0.68
CA GLY A 33 23.50 3.14 -0.27
C GLY A 33 23.73 3.11 1.25
N LYS A 34 22.71 3.41 2.07
CA LYS A 34 22.80 3.46 3.53
C LYS A 34 22.20 2.25 4.23
N TYR A 35 21.16 1.66 3.65
CA TYR A 35 20.41 0.54 4.22
C TYR A 35 20.61 -0.70 3.36
N PRO A 36 21.34 -1.72 3.82
CA PRO A 36 21.45 -2.98 3.11
C PRO A 36 20.07 -3.61 2.86
N GLY A 37 19.87 -4.17 1.66
CA GLY A 37 18.60 -4.79 1.28
C GLY A 37 17.58 -3.84 0.67
N ILE A 38 17.90 -2.55 0.47
CA ILE A 38 17.06 -1.63 -0.29
C ILE A 38 17.49 -1.63 -1.75
N GLU A 39 16.52 -1.81 -2.62
CA GLU A 39 16.64 -1.74 -4.07
C GLU A 39 15.67 -0.69 -4.62
N CYS A 40 16.05 0.02 -5.67
CA CYS A 40 15.20 1.01 -6.32
C CYS A 40 14.89 0.59 -7.75
N GLU A 41 13.63 0.68 -8.15
CA GLU A 41 13.17 0.47 -9.52
C GLU A 41 12.59 1.76 -10.07
N PHE A 42 13.18 2.28 -11.14
CA PHE A 42 12.73 3.53 -11.75
C PHE A 42 11.52 3.31 -12.65
N SER A 43 10.45 4.05 -12.40
CA SER A 43 9.24 4.06 -13.20
C SER A 43 9.34 5.14 -14.29
N PRO A 44 9.65 4.79 -15.55
CA PRO A 44 9.99 5.79 -16.59
C PRO A 44 8.80 6.67 -17.01
N ARG A 45 7.57 6.20 -16.77
CA ARG A 45 6.33 6.90 -17.11
C ARG A 45 5.63 7.51 -15.88
N TYR A 46 6.35 7.74 -14.78
CA TYR A 46 5.75 8.22 -13.52
C TYR A 46 4.92 9.51 -13.68
N ALA A 47 5.33 10.43 -14.58
CA ALA A 47 4.60 11.68 -14.81
C ALA A 47 3.27 11.50 -15.58
N GLU A 48 3.14 10.40 -16.33
CA GLU A 48 2.00 10.11 -17.21
C GLU A 48 1.05 9.06 -16.63
N THR A 49 1.49 8.32 -15.62
CA THR A 49 0.81 7.15 -15.06
C THR A 49 0.44 7.36 -13.58
N ASN A 50 -0.05 6.32 -12.90
CA ASN A 50 -0.36 6.35 -11.49
C ASN A 50 0.26 5.12 -10.77
N SER A 51 -0.09 4.90 -9.52
CA SER A 51 0.45 3.90 -8.59
C SER A 51 0.48 2.48 -9.16
N MET A 52 -0.57 2.06 -9.90
CA MET A 52 -0.59 0.72 -10.51
C MET A 52 0.52 0.51 -11.53
N TYR A 53 0.87 1.52 -12.34
CA TYR A 53 1.98 1.40 -13.28
C TYR A 53 3.32 1.27 -12.56
N THR A 54 3.55 2.04 -11.51
CA THR A 54 4.78 1.96 -10.71
C THR A 54 4.92 0.57 -10.09
N LEU A 55 3.84 0.05 -9.50
CA LEU A 55 3.82 -1.30 -8.96
C LEU A 55 4.08 -2.36 -10.05
N TYR A 56 3.42 -2.26 -11.21
CA TYR A 56 3.65 -3.14 -12.35
C TYR A 56 5.09 -3.10 -12.87
N ASN A 57 5.71 -1.91 -12.87
CA ASN A 57 7.10 -1.75 -13.28
C ASN A 57 8.08 -2.50 -12.37
N CYS A 58 7.76 -2.62 -11.09
CA CYS A 58 8.56 -3.37 -10.11
C CYS A 58 8.48 -4.90 -10.24
N ARG A 59 7.65 -5.45 -11.14
CA ARG A 59 7.39 -6.91 -11.23
C ARG A 59 8.63 -7.78 -11.41
N ASN A 60 9.63 -7.31 -12.16
CA ASN A 60 10.84 -8.10 -12.42
C ASN A 60 11.78 -8.13 -11.22
N ILE A 61 11.86 -7.03 -10.48
CA ILE A 61 12.70 -6.92 -9.29
C ILE A 61 12.04 -7.59 -8.08
N ILE A 62 10.71 -7.55 -7.94
CA ILE A 62 9.97 -8.29 -6.91
C ILE A 62 10.07 -9.81 -7.17
N GLY A 63 9.92 -10.24 -8.42
CA GLY A 63 10.09 -11.63 -8.82
C GLY A 63 9.00 -12.56 -8.27
N ASP A 64 9.43 -13.59 -7.56
CA ASP A 64 8.58 -14.66 -7.03
C ASP A 64 8.32 -14.53 -5.52
N ASP A 65 8.63 -13.41 -4.92
CA ASP A 65 8.47 -13.19 -3.49
C ASP A 65 7.01 -12.79 -3.14
N ASP A 66 6.52 -13.27 -2.00
CA ASP A 66 5.39 -12.67 -1.31
C ASP A 66 5.88 -11.39 -0.63
N PHE A 67 5.08 -10.33 -0.62
CA PHE A 67 5.55 -9.03 -0.13
C PHE A 67 4.45 -8.20 0.56
N LEU A 68 4.89 -7.18 1.28
CA LEU A 68 4.02 -6.11 1.75
C LEU A 68 4.12 -4.94 0.76
N LEU A 69 2.97 -4.50 0.24
CA LEU A 69 2.84 -3.27 -0.54
C LEU A 69 2.52 -2.13 0.41
N LEU A 70 3.28 -1.04 0.32
CA LEU A 70 3.06 0.15 1.15
C LEU A 70 3.05 1.42 0.29
N GLU A 71 2.19 2.35 0.65
CA GLU A 71 2.27 3.74 0.19
C GLU A 71 3.43 4.47 0.89
N SER A 72 3.97 5.48 0.24
CA SER A 72 5.19 6.18 0.70
C SER A 72 4.93 7.42 1.55
N ASP A 73 3.70 7.89 1.58
CA ASP A 73 3.19 9.10 2.22
C ASP A 73 2.51 8.85 3.57
N ILE A 74 2.58 7.63 4.06
CA ILE A 74 2.02 7.24 5.35
C ILE A 74 3.08 7.09 6.44
N ILE A 75 2.70 7.40 7.68
CA ILE A 75 3.41 7.00 8.89
C ILE A 75 2.53 6.04 9.69
N TYR A 76 3.15 5.02 10.28
CA TYR A 76 2.42 3.95 10.97
C TYR A 76 3.27 3.33 12.10
N ASN A 77 2.62 2.60 13.02
CA ASN A 77 3.28 1.81 14.05
C ASN A 77 3.56 0.37 13.56
N SER A 78 4.43 -0.36 14.27
CA SER A 78 4.78 -1.75 13.92
C SER A 78 3.59 -2.70 13.91
N ALA A 79 2.56 -2.45 14.70
CA ALA A 79 1.37 -3.30 14.75
C ALA A 79 0.67 -3.44 13.40
N ALA A 80 0.74 -2.42 12.51
CA ALA A 80 0.20 -2.50 11.15
C ALA A 80 0.90 -3.58 10.31
N ILE A 81 2.20 -3.78 10.52
CA ILE A 81 3.01 -4.79 9.84
C ILE A 81 2.85 -6.17 10.50
N GLU A 82 2.96 -6.21 11.83
CA GLU A 82 2.91 -7.44 12.62
C GLU A 82 1.59 -8.20 12.40
N GLU A 83 0.43 -7.49 12.44
CA GLU A 83 -0.88 -8.11 12.22
C GLU A 83 -1.02 -8.71 10.81
N LEU A 84 -0.43 -8.10 9.79
CA LEU A 84 -0.42 -8.64 8.43
C LEU A 84 0.48 -9.88 8.32
N LEU A 85 1.67 -9.84 8.94
CA LEU A 85 2.61 -10.97 8.91
C LEU A 85 2.05 -12.19 9.67
N GLU A 86 1.38 -11.98 10.81
CA GLU A 86 0.76 -13.04 11.62
C GLU A 86 -0.50 -13.63 10.99
N ASN A 87 -1.15 -12.92 10.08
CA ASN A 87 -2.40 -13.37 9.48
C ASN A 87 -2.17 -14.52 8.51
N LYS A 88 -3.06 -15.52 8.57
CA LYS A 88 -2.97 -16.75 7.74
C LYS A 88 -3.34 -16.56 6.26
N HIS A 89 -4.13 -15.53 5.94
CA HIS A 89 -4.49 -15.26 4.55
C HIS A 89 -3.28 -14.70 3.81
N PRO A 90 -2.99 -15.18 2.58
CA PRO A 90 -1.84 -14.74 1.81
C PRO A 90 -2.02 -13.33 1.22
N ASP A 91 -3.27 -12.95 0.95
CA ASP A 91 -3.62 -11.70 0.26
C ASP A 91 -4.59 -10.91 1.13
N ILE A 92 -4.15 -9.75 1.64
CA ILE A 92 -4.85 -8.97 2.66
C ILE A 92 -4.72 -7.47 2.38
N MET A 93 -5.85 -6.78 2.44
CA MET A 93 -5.95 -5.33 2.52
C MET A 93 -6.12 -4.91 3.98
N LEU A 94 -5.25 -4.06 4.50
CA LEU A 94 -5.38 -3.49 5.84
C LEU A 94 -6.30 -2.28 5.82
N ILE A 95 -7.28 -2.26 6.70
CA ILE A 95 -8.13 -1.11 6.96
C ILE A 95 -8.18 -0.79 8.45
N THR A 96 -8.61 0.42 8.78
CA THR A 96 -8.94 0.83 10.15
C THR A 96 -10.37 1.40 10.20
N PRO A 97 -10.97 1.56 11.40
CA PRO A 97 -12.20 2.33 11.50
C PRO A 97 -12.04 3.72 10.90
N VAL A 98 -13.08 4.21 10.23
CA VAL A 98 -13.06 5.52 9.56
C VAL A 98 -12.77 6.63 10.56
N THR A 99 -11.69 7.37 10.34
CA THR A 99 -11.24 8.50 11.17
C THR A 99 -11.26 9.83 10.42
N LYS A 100 -10.97 9.82 9.13
CA LYS A 100 -11.07 10.99 8.24
C LYS A 100 -12.37 10.92 7.42
N PHE A 101 -12.92 12.06 7.05
CA PHE A 101 -14.16 12.17 6.28
C PHE A 101 -13.99 12.76 4.88
N GLN A 102 -12.74 13.03 4.48
CA GLN A 102 -12.39 13.59 3.17
C GLN A 102 -11.10 12.93 2.69
N ASP A 103 -10.96 12.79 1.37
CA ASP A 103 -9.78 12.32 0.65
C ASP A 103 -9.27 10.92 1.04
N GLN A 104 -10.19 10.02 1.43
CA GLN A 104 -9.88 8.66 1.83
C GLN A 104 -10.55 7.63 0.91
N TYR A 105 -9.92 6.46 0.78
CA TYR A 105 -10.57 5.29 0.21
C TYR A 105 -11.36 4.56 1.29
N TYR A 106 -12.67 4.49 1.11
CA TYR A 106 -13.57 3.71 1.95
C TYR A 106 -13.67 2.28 1.43
N VAL A 107 -13.73 1.32 2.34
CA VAL A 107 -13.67 -0.10 2.01
C VAL A 107 -14.87 -0.83 2.58
N ALA A 108 -15.46 -1.73 1.75
CA ALA A 108 -16.48 -2.67 2.16
C ALA A 108 -16.04 -4.11 1.87
N HIS A 109 -16.35 -5.02 2.79
CA HIS A 109 -16.14 -6.45 2.66
C HIS A 109 -17.43 -7.23 2.93
N ASP A 110 -17.52 -8.45 2.44
CA ASP A 110 -18.62 -9.36 2.72
C ASP A 110 -18.51 -10.03 4.10
N GLU A 111 -19.47 -10.91 4.41
CA GLU A 111 -19.48 -11.67 5.68
C GLU A 111 -18.30 -12.64 5.82
N ALA A 112 -17.68 -13.06 4.72
CA ALA A 112 -16.46 -13.87 4.71
C ALA A 112 -15.18 -13.05 4.88
N GLY A 113 -15.29 -11.71 4.89
CA GLY A 113 -14.17 -10.78 4.99
C GLY A 113 -13.47 -10.51 3.66
N MET A 114 -14.11 -10.82 2.52
CA MET A 114 -13.53 -10.53 1.20
C MET A 114 -13.89 -9.12 0.75
N LEU A 115 -12.93 -8.41 0.15
CA LEU A 115 -13.12 -7.09 -0.43
C LEU A 115 -14.18 -7.13 -1.53
N VAL A 116 -15.26 -6.34 -1.37
CA VAL A 116 -16.36 -6.24 -2.34
C VAL A 116 -16.50 -4.86 -2.96
N ASN A 117 -16.05 -3.81 -2.26
CA ASN A 117 -16.05 -2.46 -2.80
C ASN A 117 -14.96 -1.59 -2.18
N CYS A 118 -14.47 -0.62 -2.96
CA CYS A 118 -13.52 0.41 -2.54
C CYS A 118 -13.86 1.69 -3.32
N SER A 119 -14.03 2.81 -2.63
CA SER A 119 -14.45 4.06 -3.25
C SER A 119 -13.98 5.27 -2.45
N THR A 120 -13.64 6.35 -3.14
CA THR A 120 -13.41 7.67 -2.53
C THR A 120 -14.74 8.40 -2.21
N ASP A 121 -15.84 7.97 -2.82
CA ASP A 121 -17.17 8.50 -2.50
C ASP A 121 -17.82 7.67 -1.37
N LYS A 122 -17.83 8.23 -0.17
CA LYS A 122 -18.44 7.59 1.00
C LYS A 122 -19.94 7.33 0.83
N SER A 123 -20.64 8.13 0.02
CA SER A 123 -22.07 7.96 -0.21
C SER A 123 -22.41 6.76 -1.11
N ALA A 124 -21.43 6.30 -1.88
CA ALA A 124 -21.54 5.16 -2.81
C ALA A 124 -21.24 3.81 -2.18
N ILE A 125 -20.86 3.77 -0.88
CA ILE A 125 -20.38 2.56 -0.23
C ILE A 125 -20.86 2.46 1.23
N ASP A 126 -21.30 1.27 1.65
CA ASP A 126 -21.51 0.95 3.07
C ASP A 126 -20.15 0.61 3.70
N ALA A 127 -19.41 1.66 4.07
CA ALA A 127 -18.04 1.56 4.48
C ALA A 127 -17.89 0.90 5.86
N GLN A 128 -17.06 -0.12 5.95
CA GLN A 128 -16.67 -0.80 7.18
C GLN A 128 -15.32 -0.34 7.73
N GLY A 129 -14.59 0.45 6.93
CA GLY A 129 -13.33 1.09 7.33
C GLY A 129 -12.76 1.97 6.24
N GLU A 130 -11.59 2.53 6.53
CA GLU A 130 -10.77 3.30 5.59
C GLU A 130 -9.46 2.57 5.27
N LEU A 131 -8.99 2.73 4.04
CA LEU A 131 -7.74 2.13 3.57
C LEU A 131 -6.55 2.73 4.32
N VAL A 132 -5.61 1.85 4.73
CA VAL A 132 -4.37 2.29 5.38
C VAL A 132 -3.24 2.49 4.36
N GLY A 133 -3.36 1.94 3.16
CA GLY A 133 -2.27 1.94 2.19
C GLY A 133 -1.19 0.88 2.48
N ILE A 134 -1.51 -0.15 3.27
CA ILE A 134 -0.63 -1.29 3.56
C ILE A 134 -1.35 -2.59 3.24
N HIS A 135 -0.73 -3.45 2.42
CA HIS A 135 -1.31 -4.71 1.98
C HIS A 135 -0.29 -5.84 2.07
N LYS A 136 -0.77 -7.06 2.28
CA LYS A 136 0.01 -8.28 2.10
C LYS A 136 -0.44 -8.95 0.80
N LEU A 137 0.49 -9.23 -0.09
CA LEU A 137 0.21 -9.82 -1.39
C LEU A 137 1.12 -11.02 -1.65
N SER A 138 0.52 -12.13 -2.03
CA SER A 138 1.26 -13.29 -2.51
C SER A 138 1.82 -13.07 -3.91
N SER A 139 2.92 -13.72 -4.22
CA SER A 139 3.48 -13.78 -5.57
C SER A 139 2.45 -14.22 -6.60
N ALA A 140 1.60 -15.20 -6.26
CA ALA A 140 0.55 -15.69 -7.15
C ALA A 140 -0.49 -14.61 -7.48
N PHE A 141 -0.97 -13.88 -6.47
CA PHE A 141 -1.90 -12.76 -6.64
C PHE A 141 -1.27 -11.67 -7.50
N TYR A 142 -0.05 -11.24 -7.14
CA TYR A 142 0.62 -10.15 -7.84
C TYR A 142 0.93 -10.48 -9.31
N LYS A 143 1.40 -11.69 -9.59
CA LYS A 143 1.61 -12.14 -10.99
C LYS A 143 0.33 -12.11 -11.81
N ARG A 144 -0.78 -12.57 -11.24
CA ARG A 144 -2.08 -12.52 -11.90
C ARG A 144 -2.53 -11.08 -12.14
N MET A 145 -2.35 -10.21 -11.15
CA MET A 145 -2.64 -8.77 -11.25
C MET A 145 -1.80 -8.10 -12.35
N CYS A 146 -0.50 -8.41 -12.42
CA CYS A 146 0.37 -7.91 -13.50
C CYS A 146 -0.05 -8.38 -14.89
N LEU A 147 -0.46 -9.65 -15.03
CA LEU A 147 -0.96 -10.20 -16.30
C LEU A 147 -2.25 -9.51 -16.74
N ASP A 148 -3.16 -9.25 -15.82
CA ASP A 148 -4.41 -8.55 -16.09
C ASP A 148 -4.15 -7.10 -16.49
N TYR A 149 -3.34 -6.37 -15.71
CA TYR A 149 -2.99 -4.97 -15.98
C TYR A 149 -2.22 -4.78 -17.28
N ALA A 150 -1.36 -5.72 -17.68
CA ALA A 150 -0.58 -5.65 -18.91
C ALA A 150 -1.45 -5.42 -20.16
N SER A 151 -2.69 -5.92 -20.17
CA SER A 151 -3.63 -5.77 -21.28
C SER A 151 -4.28 -4.38 -21.36
N LYS A 152 -4.20 -3.58 -20.31
CA LYS A 152 -4.92 -2.31 -20.15
C LYS A 152 -4.04 -1.12 -19.78
N VAL A 153 -2.72 -1.32 -19.67
CA VAL A 153 -1.77 -0.28 -19.23
C VAL A 153 -1.83 1.01 -20.08
N ASP A 154 -2.00 0.89 -21.40
CA ASP A 154 -2.08 2.06 -22.29
C ASP A 154 -3.50 2.66 -22.36
N ALA A 155 -4.54 1.84 -22.08
CA ALA A 155 -5.92 2.31 -22.05
C ALA A 155 -6.26 3.01 -20.72
N LEU A 156 -5.64 2.59 -19.61
CA LEU A 156 -5.89 3.10 -18.28
C LEU A 156 -4.59 3.56 -17.57
N PRO A 157 -3.85 4.53 -18.15
CA PRO A 157 -2.54 4.94 -17.61
C PRO A 157 -2.63 5.54 -16.19
N LYS A 158 -3.78 6.11 -15.83
CA LYS A 158 -4.01 6.72 -14.51
C LYS A 158 -4.72 5.79 -13.51
N LEU A 159 -4.73 4.48 -13.77
CA LEU A 159 -5.32 3.52 -12.84
C LEU A 159 -4.52 3.49 -11.54
N GLY A 160 -5.21 3.67 -10.40
CA GLY A 160 -4.69 3.43 -9.08
C GLY A 160 -4.65 1.93 -8.76
N TYR A 161 -3.68 1.48 -7.99
CA TYR A 161 -3.56 0.06 -7.62
C TYR A 161 -4.76 -0.42 -6.78
N GLU A 162 -5.42 0.46 -6.06
CA GLU A 162 -6.58 0.19 -5.22
C GLU A 162 -7.76 -0.35 -6.05
N TYR A 163 -8.01 0.26 -7.20
CA TYR A 163 -9.05 -0.20 -8.13
C TYR A 163 -8.66 -1.51 -8.82
N GLU A 164 -7.38 -1.73 -9.04
CA GLU A 164 -6.92 -3.01 -9.56
C GLU A 164 -7.05 -4.12 -8.51
N LEU A 165 -6.74 -3.86 -7.25
CA LEU A 165 -7.00 -4.79 -6.14
C LEU A 165 -8.49 -5.14 -6.03
N LEU A 166 -9.38 -4.14 -6.15
CA LEU A 166 -10.82 -4.36 -6.17
C LEU A 166 -11.23 -5.24 -7.34
N HIS A 167 -10.76 -4.93 -8.55
CA HIS A 167 -11.03 -5.73 -9.75
C HIS A 167 -10.57 -7.19 -9.58
N MET A 168 -9.37 -7.40 -9.04
CA MET A 168 -8.82 -8.71 -8.73
C MET A 168 -9.73 -9.49 -7.78
N SER A 169 -10.12 -8.87 -6.67
CA SER A 169 -10.97 -9.51 -5.66
C SER A 169 -12.35 -9.89 -6.20
N GLN A 170 -12.95 -9.02 -6.99
CA GLN A 170 -14.30 -9.26 -7.55
C GLN A 170 -14.34 -10.30 -8.66
N ASN A 171 -13.25 -10.48 -9.43
CA ASN A 171 -13.31 -11.22 -10.68
C ASN A 171 -12.31 -12.37 -10.80
N LEU A 172 -11.23 -12.39 -10.03
CA LEU A 172 -10.11 -13.30 -10.30
C LEU A 172 -9.62 -14.07 -9.07
N ILE A 173 -9.15 -13.40 -8.03
CA ILE A 173 -8.60 -14.00 -6.81
C ILE A 173 -9.07 -13.18 -5.61
N PRO A 174 -9.69 -13.81 -4.60
CA PRO A 174 -10.19 -13.09 -3.43
C PRO A 174 -9.08 -12.37 -2.67
N LEU A 175 -9.33 -11.11 -2.29
CA LEU A 175 -8.51 -10.32 -1.40
C LEU A 175 -9.27 -10.14 -0.08
N TYR A 176 -8.67 -10.57 1.03
CA TYR A 176 -9.29 -10.45 2.34
C TYR A 176 -9.04 -9.09 2.97
N VAL A 177 -9.93 -8.64 3.82
CA VAL A 177 -9.83 -7.37 4.54
C VAL A 177 -9.54 -7.65 6.01
N LEU A 178 -8.49 -7.02 6.53
CA LEU A 178 -8.16 -7.02 7.95
C LEU A 178 -8.50 -5.64 8.54
N ASN A 179 -9.54 -5.58 9.37
CA ASN A 179 -9.92 -4.35 10.08
C ASN A 179 -9.15 -4.28 11.40
N SER A 180 -8.04 -3.54 11.41
CA SER A 180 -7.18 -3.38 12.58
C SER A 180 -7.71 -2.29 13.52
N ARG A 181 -7.66 -2.59 14.83
CA ARG A 181 -7.84 -1.61 15.90
C ARG A 181 -6.54 -1.25 16.60
N LYS A 182 -5.44 -1.92 16.26
CA LYS A 182 -4.11 -1.70 16.82
C LYS A 182 -3.24 -0.84 15.93
N ALA A 183 -3.45 -0.92 14.61
CA ALA A 183 -2.75 -0.08 13.66
C ALA A 183 -3.08 1.40 13.94
N LYS A 184 -2.03 2.17 14.16
CA LYS A 184 -2.07 3.63 14.21
C LYS A 184 -1.30 4.14 13.03
N TRP A 185 -1.90 5.02 12.29
CA TRP A 185 -1.34 5.53 11.04
C TRP A 185 -1.85 6.91 10.72
N TYR A 186 -1.19 7.59 9.79
CA TYR A 186 -1.63 8.87 9.27
C TYR A 186 -0.99 9.10 7.90
N GLU A 187 -1.75 9.60 6.95
CA GLU A 187 -1.31 10.01 5.62
C GLU A 187 -0.92 11.48 5.64
N ILE A 188 0.16 11.81 4.94
CA ILE A 188 0.77 13.14 4.92
C ILE A 188 0.84 13.62 3.47
N ASP A 189 -0.16 14.38 3.06
CA ASP A 189 -0.30 14.93 1.71
C ASP A 189 0.32 16.32 1.59
N ASP A 190 0.28 17.10 2.67
CA ASP A 190 0.76 18.47 2.68
C ASP A 190 1.50 18.86 3.98
N GLU A 191 1.93 20.15 4.05
CA GLU A 191 2.65 20.68 5.21
C GLU A 191 1.77 20.72 6.47
N SER A 192 0.45 20.92 6.34
CA SER A 192 -0.45 20.93 7.49
C SER A 192 -0.61 19.54 8.09
N ASP A 193 -0.66 18.50 7.25
CA ASP A 193 -0.66 17.10 7.68
C ASP A 193 0.63 16.73 8.39
N LEU A 194 1.78 17.19 7.85
CA LEU A 194 3.07 16.95 8.48
C LEU A 194 3.11 17.54 9.90
N LEU A 195 2.73 18.81 10.06
CA LEU A 195 2.69 19.48 11.36
C LEU A 195 1.72 18.82 12.35
N TYR A 196 0.55 18.38 11.84
CA TYR A 196 -0.41 17.64 12.64
C TYR A 196 0.16 16.29 13.08
N ALA A 197 0.75 15.55 12.16
CA ALA A 197 1.33 14.25 12.40
C ALA A 197 2.46 14.29 13.44
N GLU A 198 3.39 15.24 13.31
CA GLU A 198 4.49 15.44 14.28
C GLU A 198 3.97 15.65 15.70
N LYS A 199 2.91 16.44 15.86
CA LYS A 199 2.35 16.79 17.16
C LYS A 199 1.44 15.72 17.74
N ASN A 200 0.59 15.10 16.92
CA ASN A 200 -0.56 14.34 17.39
C ASN A 200 -0.49 12.84 17.07
N VAL A 201 0.39 12.40 16.17
CA VAL A 201 0.47 11.00 15.73
C VAL A 201 1.81 10.37 16.10
N VAL A 202 2.92 10.98 15.70
CA VAL A 202 4.27 10.44 15.94
C VAL A 202 4.54 10.04 17.40
N PRO A 203 4.12 10.79 18.43
CA PRO A 203 4.34 10.41 19.84
C PRO A 203 3.65 9.09 20.24
N PHE A 204 2.67 8.62 19.47
CA PHE A 204 1.86 7.43 19.77
C PHE A 204 2.15 6.26 18.82
N LEU A 205 3.14 6.37 17.94
CA LEU A 205 3.52 5.31 17.00
C LEU A 205 4.60 4.35 17.56
N ASN A 206 5.05 4.59 18.77
CA ASN A 206 6.06 3.75 19.45
C ASN A 206 5.38 2.71 20.31
#